data_92f7cd5f447cf9f07be47cee65c76af7
#
_entry.id   92f7cd5f447cf9f07be47cee65c76af7
#
_cell.length_a   1.000
_cell.length_b   1.000
_cell.length_c   1.000
_cell.angle_alpha   90.00
_cell.angle_beta   90.00
_cell.angle_gamma   90.00
#
_symmetry.space_group_name_H-M   'P 1'
#
loop_
_entity.id
_entity.type
_entity.pdbx_description
1 polymer ?
#
loop_
_entity_poly.entity_id
_entity_poly.type
_entity_poly.pdbx_seq_one_letter_code
_entity_poly.pdbx_strand_id
1 'polypeptide(L)'
;MDVFSRTFLPAASEAGLAVQTATRHMPVFRRCVGSGDATILVTRCSRPDRPMSGDYLLLLTHRRLVVTRQTPVLHRLRLHLNAELRELSHVTWSPDPRLHSVELAATAIDGIRERFLVRTQFPKQVWQLDALLNHAFRTRVRSALPRVVATVAETPTAVRPATLHPAVAR
;
A
#
# COMPACT_ATOMS: atom_id res chain seq x y z
N MET A 1 -20.36 -6.04 14.05
CA MET A 1 -19.89 -6.18 12.66
C MET A 1 -18.59 -5.39 12.56
N ASP A 2 -17.48 -6.01 12.14
CA ASP A 2 -16.18 -5.35 12.06
C ASP A 2 -16.08 -4.36 10.89
N VAL A 3 -15.10 -3.44 10.94
CA VAL A 3 -14.91 -2.40 9.93
C VAL A 3 -14.63 -3.01 8.56
N PHE A 4 -13.82 -4.07 8.51
CA PHE A 4 -13.52 -4.79 7.27
C PHE A 4 -14.79 -5.28 6.57
N SER A 5 -15.67 -6.00 7.29
CA SER A 5 -16.90 -6.54 6.70
C SER A 5 -17.84 -5.46 6.18
N ARG A 6 -17.88 -4.30 6.84
CA ARG A 6 -18.72 -3.17 6.41
C ARG A 6 -18.19 -2.47 5.15
N THR A 7 -16.87 -2.48 4.95
CA THR A 7 -16.24 -1.78 3.83
C THR A 7 -15.96 -2.71 2.64
N PHE A 8 -15.78 -4.01 2.87
CA PHE A 8 -15.45 -4.98 1.83
C PHE A 8 -16.59 -5.20 0.82
N LEU A 9 -17.80 -5.44 1.29
CA LEU A 9 -18.93 -5.74 0.39
C LEU A 9 -19.30 -4.56 -0.53
N PRO A 10 -19.39 -3.31 -0.05
CA PRO A 10 -19.55 -2.15 -0.94
C PRO A 10 -18.42 -2.03 -1.96
N ALA A 11 -17.16 -2.14 -1.55
CA ALA A 11 -16.02 -2.07 -2.46
C ALA A 11 -16.05 -3.20 -3.52
N ALA A 12 -16.46 -4.41 -3.14
CA ALA A 12 -16.63 -5.52 -4.07
C ALA A 12 -17.74 -5.25 -5.10
N SER A 13 -18.84 -4.65 -4.67
CA SER A 13 -19.94 -4.25 -5.55
C SER A 13 -19.51 -3.16 -6.53
N GLU A 14 -18.79 -2.13 -6.05
CA GLU A 14 -18.25 -1.06 -6.89
C GLU A 14 -17.26 -1.59 -7.94
N ALA A 15 -16.49 -2.63 -7.59
CA ALA A 15 -15.59 -3.31 -8.51
C ALA A 15 -16.29 -4.26 -9.48
N GLY A 16 -17.62 -4.36 -9.44
CA GLY A 16 -18.40 -5.28 -10.30
C GLY A 16 -18.13 -6.75 -10.01
N LEU A 17 -17.74 -7.10 -8.79
CA LEU A 17 -17.52 -8.49 -8.40
C LEU A 17 -18.86 -9.19 -8.16
N ALA A 18 -19.00 -10.39 -8.71
CA ALA A 18 -20.15 -11.24 -8.38
C ALA A 18 -20.18 -11.55 -6.89
N VAL A 19 -21.35 -11.49 -6.28
CA VAL A 19 -21.56 -11.75 -4.85
C VAL A 19 -20.94 -13.08 -4.42
N GLN A 20 -21.08 -14.12 -5.22
CA GLN A 20 -20.49 -15.43 -4.96
C GLN A 20 -18.96 -15.39 -4.89
N THR A 21 -18.31 -14.60 -5.76
CA THR A 21 -16.86 -14.41 -5.73
C THR A 21 -16.46 -13.68 -4.45
N ALA A 22 -17.11 -12.57 -4.15
CA ALA A 22 -16.82 -11.79 -2.95
C ALA A 22 -16.99 -12.64 -1.68
N THR A 23 -18.11 -13.36 -1.55
CA THR A 23 -18.40 -14.22 -0.40
C THR A 23 -17.38 -15.35 -0.24
N ARG A 24 -16.91 -15.93 -1.34
CA ARG A 24 -15.91 -17.01 -1.31
C ARG A 24 -14.54 -16.53 -0.83
N HIS A 25 -14.12 -15.33 -1.25
CA HIS A 25 -12.81 -14.78 -0.90
C HIS A 25 -12.78 -14.09 0.48
N MET A 26 -13.91 -13.59 0.94
CA MET A 26 -14.03 -12.83 2.19
C MET A 26 -13.43 -13.54 3.42
N PRO A 27 -13.65 -14.86 3.66
CA PRO A 27 -13.08 -15.54 4.82
C PRO A 27 -11.54 -15.57 4.82
N VAL A 28 -10.92 -15.67 3.63
CA VAL A 28 -9.46 -15.64 3.50
C VAL A 28 -8.93 -14.24 3.79
N PHE A 29 -9.53 -13.22 3.18
CA PHE A 29 -9.17 -11.83 3.44
C PHE A 29 -9.33 -11.45 4.91
N ARG A 30 -10.43 -11.87 5.54
CA ARG A 30 -10.70 -11.57 6.95
C ARG A 30 -9.64 -12.14 7.90
N ARG A 31 -9.01 -13.26 7.55
CA ARG A 31 -7.90 -13.82 8.34
C ARG A 31 -6.60 -13.01 8.18
N CYS A 32 -6.46 -12.27 7.07
CA CYS A 32 -5.27 -11.50 6.77
C CYS A 32 -5.33 -10.07 7.32
N VAL A 33 -6.53 -9.51 7.51
CA VAL A 33 -6.72 -8.11 7.91
C VAL A 33 -7.19 -8.00 9.36
N GLY A 34 -6.79 -6.91 10.02
CA GLY A 34 -7.28 -6.61 11.37
C GLY A 34 -8.73 -6.14 11.38
N SER A 35 -9.44 -6.34 12.48
CA SER A 35 -10.86 -5.98 12.63
C SER A 35 -11.16 -4.49 12.41
N GLY A 36 -10.18 -3.61 12.64
CA GLY A 36 -10.28 -2.16 12.43
C GLY A 36 -9.76 -1.68 11.08
N ASP A 37 -9.30 -2.57 10.19
CA ASP A 37 -8.72 -2.20 8.90
C ASP A 37 -9.82 -2.07 7.84
N ALA A 38 -9.90 -0.92 7.17
CA ALA A 38 -10.90 -0.65 6.16
C ALA A 38 -10.41 -1.02 4.76
N THR A 39 -11.29 -1.56 3.94
CA THR A 39 -11.04 -1.82 2.52
C THR A 39 -10.99 -0.50 1.75
N ILE A 40 -9.91 -0.27 1.02
CA ILE A 40 -9.76 0.84 0.07
C ILE A 40 -10.18 0.39 -1.33
N LEU A 41 -9.75 -0.81 -1.72
CA LEU A 41 -9.96 -1.35 -3.06
C LEU A 41 -10.05 -2.88 -2.98
N VAL A 42 -11.00 -3.44 -3.70
CA VAL A 42 -10.96 -4.85 -4.07
C VAL A 42 -11.21 -4.97 -5.56
N THR A 43 -10.40 -5.76 -6.27
CA THR A 43 -10.52 -5.87 -7.72
C THR A 43 -9.94 -7.19 -8.23
N ARG A 44 -10.42 -7.62 -9.39
CA ARG A 44 -9.79 -8.73 -10.11
C ARG A 44 -8.47 -8.26 -10.70
N CYS A 45 -7.49 -9.14 -10.69
CA CYS A 45 -6.23 -8.91 -11.37
C CYS A 45 -5.72 -10.19 -12.01
N SER A 46 -4.74 -10.05 -12.88
CA SER A 46 -4.01 -11.15 -13.49
C SER A 46 -2.50 -10.93 -13.29
N ARG A 47 -1.73 -11.97 -13.49
CA ARG A 47 -0.26 -11.85 -13.51
C ARG A 47 0.20 -11.81 -14.97
N PRO A 48 0.91 -10.73 -15.40
CA PRO A 48 1.39 -10.62 -16.77
C PRO A 48 2.39 -11.72 -17.14
N ASP A 49 3.20 -12.18 -16.17
CA ASP A 49 4.18 -13.24 -16.32
C ASP A 49 3.59 -14.66 -16.31
N ARG A 50 2.33 -14.81 -15.87
CA ARG A 50 1.63 -16.11 -15.78
C ARG A 50 0.15 -16.00 -16.11
N PRO A 51 -0.22 -15.65 -17.36
CA PRO A 51 -1.60 -15.35 -17.71
C PRO A 51 -2.59 -16.51 -17.52
N MET A 52 -2.12 -17.77 -17.59
CA MET A 52 -2.95 -18.96 -17.41
C MET A 52 -2.99 -19.50 -15.98
N SER A 53 -2.48 -18.76 -15.01
CA SER A 53 -2.32 -19.29 -13.65
C SER A 53 -3.58 -19.26 -12.78
N GLY A 54 -4.71 -18.74 -13.29
CA GLY A 54 -5.99 -18.65 -12.59
C GLY A 54 -6.45 -17.22 -12.34
N ASP A 55 -7.59 -17.09 -11.65
CA ASP A 55 -8.16 -15.81 -11.29
C ASP A 55 -7.56 -15.32 -9.97
N TYR A 56 -7.13 -14.09 -9.97
CA TYR A 56 -6.62 -13.42 -8.76
C TYR A 56 -7.59 -12.33 -8.33
N LEU A 57 -7.75 -12.21 -7.02
CA LEU A 57 -8.45 -11.10 -6.38
C LEU A 57 -7.49 -10.34 -5.48
N LEU A 58 -7.35 -9.05 -5.74
CA LEU A 58 -6.50 -8.13 -5.01
C LEU A 58 -7.37 -7.33 -4.04
N LEU A 59 -6.98 -7.31 -2.78
CA LEU A 59 -7.51 -6.46 -1.72
C LEU A 59 -6.43 -5.50 -1.26
N LEU A 60 -6.73 -4.22 -1.29
CA LEU A 60 -5.92 -3.16 -0.70
C LEU A 60 -6.69 -2.56 0.47
N THR A 61 -6.05 -2.53 1.63
CA THR A 61 -6.56 -1.87 2.82
C THR A 61 -5.63 -0.71 3.21
N HIS A 62 -5.94 0.00 4.28
CA HIS A 62 -5.04 1.03 4.79
C HIS A 62 -3.69 0.48 5.29
N ARG A 63 -3.59 -0.82 5.56
CA ARG A 63 -2.39 -1.43 6.15
C ARG A 63 -1.79 -2.53 5.31
N ARG A 64 -2.58 -3.22 4.47
CA ARG A 64 -2.17 -4.45 3.81
C ARG A 64 -2.52 -4.48 2.33
N LEU A 65 -1.67 -5.18 1.58
CA LEU A 65 -1.96 -5.69 0.25
C LEU A 65 -2.11 -7.21 0.36
N VAL A 66 -3.28 -7.71 0.04
CA VAL A 66 -3.59 -9.14 0.08
C VAL A 66 -4.05 -9.58 -1.29
N VAL A 67 -3.46 -10.64 -1.82
CA VAL A 67 -3.86 -11.22 -3.10
C VAL A 67 -4.19 -12.69 -2.88
N THR A 68 -5.36 -13.08 -3.33
CA THR A 68 -5.80 -14.47 -3.33
C THR A 68 -5.86 -14.99 -4.76
N ARG A 69 -5.65 -16.27 -4.92
CA ARG A 69 -5.70 -16.96 -6.22
C ARG A 69 -6.73 -18.08 -6.17
N GLN A 70 -7.56 -18.16 -7.18
CA GLN A 70 -8.43 -19.30 -7.42
C GLN A 70 -7.88 -20.13 -8.58
N THR A 71 -7.65 -21.43 -8.34
CA THR A 71 -7.16 -22.34 -9.39
C THR A 71 -8.27 -22.66 -10.39
N PRO A 72 -7.99 -22.73 -11.70
CA PRO A 72 -9.03 -22.88 -12.72
C PRO A 72 -9.80 -24.20 -12.62
N VAL A 73 -9.10 -25.31 -12.42
CA VAL A 73 -9.68 -26.67 -12.50
C VAL A 73 -10.35 -27.08 -11.18
N LEU A 74 -9.68 -26.87 -10.06
CA LEU A 74 -10.17 -27.36 -8.76
C LEU A 74 -10.91 -26.27 -7.97
N HIS A 75 -11.03 -25.07 -8.51
CA HIS A 75 -11.61 -23.91 -7.86
C HIS A 75 -11.11 -23.68 -6.42
N ARG A 76 -9.91 -24.19 -6.10
CA ARG A 76 -9.31 -24.05 -4.79
C ARG A 76 -8.81 -22.62 -4.61
N LEU A 77 -9.22 -22.03 -3.50
CA LEU A 77 -8.77 -20.72 -3.11
C LEU A 77 -7.48 -20.82 -2.29
N ARG A 78 -6.46 -20.06 -2.67
CA ARG A 78 -5.17 -19.98 -1.98
C ARG A 78 -4.79 -18.52 -1.75
N LEU A 79 -4.16 -18.27 -0.62
CA LEU A 79 -3.46 -17.01 -0.37
C LEU A 79 -2.22 -16.98 -1.26
N HIS A 80 -2.06 -15.90 -2.04
CA HIS A 80 -0.91 -15.71 -2.92
C HIS A 80 0.08 -14.70 -2.32
N LEU A 81 -0.43 -13.54 -1.86
CA LEU A 81 0.36 -12.51 -1.23
C LEU A 81 -0.40 -11.99 0.00
N ASN A 82 0.31 -11.78 1.10
CA ASN A 82 -0.19 -11.09 2.28
C ASN A 82 0.96 -10.28 2.86
N ALA A 83 1.01 -9.00 2.55
CA ALA A 83 2.08 -8.12 2.98
C ALA A 83 1.52 -6.86 3.64
N GLU A 84 2.17 -6.42 4.71
CA GLU A 84 1.93 -5.07 5.21
C GLU A 84 2.49 -4.05 4.21
N LEU A 85 1.75 -2.97 3.97
CA LEU A 85 2.20 -1.98 2.99
C LEU A 85 3.56 -1.36 3.37
N ARG A 86 3.92 -1.33 4.65
CA ARG A 86 5.23 -0.85 5.13
C ARG A 86 6.38 -1.82 4.81
N GLU A 87 6.08 -3.10 4.58
CA GLU A 87 7.04 -4.15 4.24
C GLU A 87 7.26 -4.29 2.74
N LEU A 88 6.40 -3.63 1.94
CA LEU A 88 6.57 -3.58 0.51
C LEU A 88 7.61 -2.54 0.11
N SER A 89 8.54 -2.93 -0.72
CA SER A 89 9.57 -2.07 -1.32
C SER A 89 9.38 -1.96 -2.83
N HIS A 90 9.99 -0.94 -3.44
CA HIS A 90 9.98 -0.72 -4.90
C HIS A 90 8.56 -0.78 -5.49
N VAL A 91 7.58 -0.21 -4.77
CA VAL A 91 6.20 -0.16 -5.25
C VAL A 91 6.11 0.82 -6.40
N THR A 92 5.68 0.32 -7.54
CA THR A 92 5.46 1.12 -8.75
C THR A 92 4.15 0.72 -9.38
N TRP A 93 3.49 1.65 -10.04
CA TRP A 93 2.32 1.36 -10.87
C TRP A 93 2.33 2.22 -12.12
N SER A 94 1.77 1.67 -13.18
CA SER A 94 1.69 2.31 -14.49
C SER A 94 0.25 2.26 -14.99
N PRO A 95 -0.46 3.38 -15.01
CA PRO A 95 -1.78 3.48 -15.62
C PRO A 95 -1.67 3.49 -17.14
N ASP A 96 -2.47 2.66 -17.79
CA ASP A 96 -2.63 2.65 -19.25
C ASP A 96 -4.11 2.87 -19.61
N PRO A 97 -4.53 4.11 -19.90
CA PRO A 97 -5.91 4.41 -20.28
C PRO A 97 -6.31 3.80 -21.63
N ARG A 98 -5.35 3.50 -22.53
CA ARG A 98 -5.63 2.92 -23.84
C ARG A 98 -5.99 1.44 -23.72
N LEU A 99 -5.31 0.73 -22.83
CA LEU A 99 -5.58 -0.68 -22.55
C LEU A 99 -6.57 -0.86 -21.39
N HIS A 100 -7.12 0.22 -20.83
CA HIS A 100 -8.00 0.22 -19.66
C HIS A 100 -7.42 -0.61 -18.51
N SER A 101 -6.16 -0.37 -18.20
CA SER A 101 -5.47 -1.19 -17.20
C SER A 101 -4.51 -0.39 -16.35
N VAL A 102 -4.19 -0.94 -15.17
CA VAL A 102 -3.11 -0.46 -14.30
C VAL A 102 -2.25 -1.66 -13.95
N GLU A 103 -0.97 -1.57 -14.23
CA GLU A 103 -0.01 -2.55 -13.75
C GLU A 103 0.58 -2.09 -12.42
N LEU A 104 0.42 -2.90 -11.37
CA LEU A 104 1.00 -2.69 -10.05
C LEU A 104 2.13 -3.68 -9.86
N ALA A 105 3.30 -3.20 -9.47
CA ALA A 105 4.44 -4.04 -9.09
C ALA A 105 4.96 -3.65 -7.71
N ALA A 106 5.28 -4.63 -6.90
CA ALA A 106 5.84 -4.44 -5.57
C ALA A 106 6.79 -5.59 -5.23
N THR A 107 7.80 -5.31 -4.41
CA THR A 107 8.71 -6.33 -3.88
C THR A 107 8.34 -6.61 -2.43
N ALA A 108 8.00 -7.86 -2.14
CA ALA A 108 7.68 -8.33 -0.81
C ALA A 108 8.93 -8.51 0.05
N ILE A 109 8.76 -8.75 1.34
CA ILE A 109 9.87 -8.89 2.32
C ILE A 109 10.83 -10.04 2.00
N ASP A 110 10.35 -11.07 1.31
CA ASP A 110 11.14 -12.21 0.82
C ASP A 110 12.00 -11.89 -0.41
N GLY A 111 11.97 -10.63 -0.88
CA GLY A 111 12.68 -10.17 -2.07
C GLY A 111 12.00 -10.53 -3.39
N ILE A 112 10.85 -11.20 -3.36
CA ILE A 112 10.13 -11.57 -4.57
C ILE A 112 9.37 -10.34 -5.10
N ARG A 113 9.62 -10.00 -6.37
CA ARG A 113 8.88 -8.96 -7.06
C ARG A 113 7.61 -9.53 -7.69
N GLU A 114 6.50 -9.07 -7.20
CA GLU A 114 5.18 -9.44 -7.71
C GLU A 114 4.64 -8.37 -8.66
N ARG A 115 3.97 -8.81 -9.72
CA ARG A 115 3.34 -7.92 -10.73
C ARG A 115 1.89 -8.34 -10.93
N PHE A 116 0.99 -7.36 -10.86
CA PHE A 116 -0.44 -7.55 -11.02
C PHE A 116 -0.99 -6.57 -12.04
N LEU A 117 -1.73 -7.07 -13.01
CA LEU A 117 -2.44 -6.29 -14.01
C LEU A 117 -3.92 -6.22 -13.62
N VAL A 118 -4.37 -5.04 -13.27
CA VAL A 118 -5.78 -4.73 -13.01
C VAL A 118 -6.38 -4.18 -14.28
N ARG A 119 -7.44 -4.83 -14.79
CA ARG A 119 -8.20 -4.35 -15.94
C ARG A 119 -9.47 -3.65 -15.46
N THR A 120 -9.79 -2.54 -16.09
CA THR A 120 -11.00 -1.76 -15.84
C THR A 120 -11.91 -1.78 -17.05
N GLN A 121 -13.17 -1.44 -16.86
CA GLN A 121 -14.15 -1.38 -17.97
C GLN A 121 -14.03 -0.06 -18.76
N PHE A 122 -13.67 1.02 -18.07
CA PHE A 122 -13.67 2.37 -18.64
C PHE A 122 -12.34 3.10 -18.33
N PRO A 123 -11.86 3.98 -19.22
CA PRO A 123 -10.66 4.77 -19.01
C PRO A 123 -10.70 5.61 -17.71
N LYS A 124 -11.87 6.11 -17.34
CA LYS A 124 -12.06 6.89 -16.10
C LYS A 124 -11.67 6.09 -14.85
N GLN A 125 -11.94 4.79 -14.83
CA GLN A 125 -11.61 3.92 -13.71
C GLN A 125 -10.09 3.73 -13.55
N VAL A 126 -9.33 3.82 -14.65
CA VAL A 126 -7.85 3.79 -14.60
C VAL A 126 -7.32 4.95 -13.75
N TRP A 127 -7.85 6.16 -13.97
CA TRP A 127 -7.45 7.34 -13.20
C TRP A 127 -7.94 7.31 -11.75
N GLN A 128 -9.11 6.74 -11.50
CA GLN A 128 -9.60 6.51 -10.14
C GLN A 128 -8.69 5.53 -9.39
N LEU A 129 -8.27 4.46 -10.05
CA LEU A 129 -7.36 3.48 -9.49
C LEU A 129 -5.97 4.08 -9.24
N ASP A 130 -5.45 4.87 -10.18
CA ASP A 130 -4.21 5.62 -9.99
C ASP A 130 -4.27 6.53 -8.76
N ALA A 131 -5.35 7.29 -8.60
CA ALA A 131 -5.55 8.17 -7.44
C ALA A 131 -5.61 7.37 -6.12
N LEU A 132 -6.29 6.22 -6.09
CA LEU A 132 -6.36 5.35 -4.92
C LEU A 132 -4.98 4.77 -4.54
N LEU A 133 -4.21 4.32 -5.53
CA LEU A 133 -2.85 3.81 -5.30
C LEU A 133 -1.92 4.92 -4.82
N ASN A 134 -2.01 6.11 -5.42
CA ASN A 134 -1.29 7.29 -4.94
C ASN A 134 -1.61 7.60 -3.48
N HIS A 135 -2.90 7.58 -3.12
CA HIS A 135 -3.31 7.82 -1.74
C HIS A 135 -2.77 6.73 -0.80
N ALA A 136 -2.92 5.46 -1.14
CA ALA A 136 -2.51 4.34 -0.29
C ALA A 136 -1.00 4.27 -0.06
N PHE A 137 -0.19 4.53 -1.10
CA PHE A 137 1.26 4.35 -1.03
C PHE A 137 2.03 5.65 -0.76
N ARG A 138 1.63 6.80 -1.30
CA ARG A 138 2.36 8.07 -1.09
C ARG A 138 2.08 8.74 0.24
N THR A 139 0.90 8.59 0.81
CA THR A 139 0.60 9.14 2.14
C THR A 139 1.54 8.57 3.21
N ARG A 140 2.09 7.39 2.99
CA ARG A 140 3.02 6.72 3.91
C ARG A 140 4.46 7.19 3.83
N VAL A 141 4.94 7.60 2.66
CA VAL A 141 6.29 8.16 2.51
C VAL A 141 6.43 9.41 3.39
N ARG A 142 5.38 10.21 3.52
CA ARG A 142 5.36 11.39 4.42
C ARG A 142 5.37 11.02 5.90
N SER A 143 4.78 9.89 6.30
CA SER A 143 4.77 9.42 7.70
C SER A 143 6.06 8.71 8.10
N ALA A 144 6.86 8.26 7.15
CA ALA A 144 8.13 7.57 7.39
C ALA A 144 9.34 8.51 7.43
N LEU A 145 9.18 9.80 7.12
CA LEU A 145 10.24 10.78 7.33
C LEU A 145 10.42 10.97 8.84
N PRO A 146 11.64 10.75 9.39
CA PRO A 146 11.90 11.03 10.79
C PRO A 146 11.56 12.50 11.03
N ARG A 147 10.74 12.77 12.05
CA ARG A 147 10.61 14.12 12.59
C ARG A 147 12.03 14.56 12.97
N VAL A 148 12.60 15.43 12.18
CA VAL A 148 13.79 16.18 12.61
C VAL A 148 13.33 16.97 13.82
N VAL A 149 13.62 16.44 14.99
CA VAL A 149 13.53 17.20 16.24
C VAL A 149 14.52 18.33 16.04
N ALA A 150 14.00 19.53 15.83
CA ALA A 150 14.83 20.74 15.87
C ALA A 150 15.42 20.80 17.27
N THR A 151 16.65 20.31 17.41
CA THR A 151 17.46 20.54 18.59
C THR A 151 17.70 22.04 18.61
N VAL A 152 17.02 22.71 19.51
CA VAL A 152 17.28 24.12 19.84
C VAL A 152 18.75 24.17 20.20
N ALA A 153 19.55 24.79 19.34
CA ALA A 153 20.95 25.07 19.62
C ALA A 153 20.98 26.00 20.82
N GLU A 154 21.43 25.48 21.94
CA GLU A 154 21.81 26.31 23.09
C GLU A 154 22.91 27.26 22.65
N THR A 155 22.61 28.53 22.75
CA THR A 155 23.53 29.63 22.50
C THR A 155 24.71 29.52 23.49
N PRO A 156 25.96 29.43 23.03
CA PRO A 156 27.08 29.44 23.95
C PRO A 156 27.17 30.82 24.62
N THR A 157 27.08 30.81 25.95
CA THR A 157 27.24 31.93 26.84
C THR A 157 28.57 32.65 26.54
N ALA A 158 28.48 33.93 26.27
CA ALA A 158 29.61 34.83 26.04
C ALA A 158 30.60 34.79 27.19
N VAL A 159 31.82 34.41 26.90
CA VAL A 159 32.96 34.51 27.80
C VAL A 159 33.33 36.00 27.94
N ARG A 160 33.24 36.52 29.15
CA ARG A 160 33.60 37.86 29.57
C ARG A 160 35.12 38.06 29.42
N PRO A 161 35.64 39.11 28.73
CA PRO A 161 37.08 39.35 28.66
C PRO A 161 37.62 39.85 30.02
N ALA A 162 38.69 39.23 30.46
CA ALA A 162 39.43 39.61 31.63
C ALA A 162 40.15 40.96 31.41
N THR A 163 39.92 41.88 32.30
CA THR A 163 40.62 43.20 32.38
C THR A 163 42.11 43.02 32.70
N LEU A 164 42.97 43.41 31.79
CA LEU A 164 44.39 43.52 31.98
C LEU A 164 44.69 44.80 32.78
N HIS A 165 45.26 44.65 33.97
CA HIS A 165 45.88 45.73 34.68
C HIS A 165 47.26 46.05 34.11
N PRO A 166 47.63 47.34 33.92
CA PRO A 166 48.97 47.70 33.53
C PRO A 166 49.90 47.67 34.73
N ALA A 167 51.02 46.95 34.63
CA ALA A 167 52.10 47.01 35.57
C ALA A 167 52.98 48.27 35.30
N VAL A 168 53.13 49.08 36.32
CA VAL A 168 53.99 50.24 36.32
C VAL A 168 55.47 49.84 36.43
N ALA A 169 56.29 50.43 35.60
CA ALA A 169 57.74 50.28 35.52
C ALA A 169 58.47 50.85 36.80
N ARG A 170 59.57 50.21 37.11
CA ARG A 170 60.81 50.84 37.61
C ARG A 170 61.99 50.06 37.07
#